data_efdb55bec6b00bba5cbe8f6fa2d839ec
#
_entry.id   efdb55bec6b00bba5cbe8f6fa2d839ec
#
_cell.length_a   1.000
_cell.length_b   1.000
_cell.length_c   1.000
_cell.angle_alpha   90.00
_cell.angle_beta   90.00
_cell.angle_gamma   90.00
#
_symmetry.space_group_name_H-M   'P 1'
#
loop_
_entity.id
_entity.type
_entity.pdbx_description
1 polymer ?
#
loop_
_entity_poly.entity_id
_entity_poly.type
_entity_poly.pdbx_seq_one_letter_code
_entity_poly.pdbx_strand_id
1 'polypeptide(L)'
;QTVWSESGQHTGRTNIPLTDIGCDQARAAGERLREAFPQGFAQGCMFASPLRRAQQTAQLAGYGDFDVLPEIAEWDYGRAEGRTRQEVSAVGGFAWDVWRDGPQALPESLEGDWIETLPNGEQVPVHNGPGETVEEAAARTREAIATVKPLLDAGNDVLLVAHAHVLRILTSQWLGVDPHFARLLRLDTAHYCVLSQYKGDNVIEHWNC
;
A
#
# COMPACT_ATOMS: atom_id res chain seq x y z
N GLN A 1 6.16 -8.84 -4.29
CA GLN A 1 5.14 -9.87 -4.44
C GLN A 1 4.97 -10.67 -3.16
N THR A 2 3.73 -11.03 -2.80
CA THR A 2 3.36 -11.97 -1.74
C THR A 2 2.56 -13.11 -2.35
N VAL A 3 2.39 -14.22 -1.63
CA VAL A 3 1.58 -15.35 -2.12
C VAL A 3 0.13 -14.93 -2.43
N TRP A 4 -0.45 -14.01 -1.66
CA TRP A 4 -1.80 -13.52 -1.90
C TRP A 4 -1.88 -12.51 -3.07
N SER A 5 -0.84 -11.68 -3.28
CA SER A 5 -0.82 -10.81 -4.46
C SER A 5 -0.67 -11.60 -5.77
N GLU A 6 -0.05 -12.78 -5.70
CA GLU A 6 0.06 -13.71 -6.84
C GLU A 6 -1.27 -14.40 -7.13
N SER A 7 -1.98 -14.87 -6.10
CA SER A 7 -3.28 -15.53 -6.23
C SER A 7 -4.45 -14.57 -6.49
N GLY A 8 -4.24 -13.25 -6.32
CA GLY A 8 -5.29 -12.23 -6.46
C GLY A 8 -6.17 -12.07 -5.22
N GLN A 9 -5.74 -12.58 -4.07
CA GLN A 9 -6.39 -12.38 -2.78
C GLN A 9 -6.10 -10.97 -2.25
N HIS A 10 -7.11 -10.33 -1.66
CA HIS A 10 -6.95 -9.04 -1.01
C HIS A 10 -6.03 -9.16 0.19
N THR A 11 -4.95 -8.40 0.17
CA THR A 11 -3.90 -8.40 1.21
C THR A 11 -3.86 -7.03 1.88
N GLY A 12 -4.77 -6.79 2.79
CA GLY A 12 -4.86 -5.54 3.56
C GLY A 12 -4.00 -5.61 4.83
N ARG A 13 -4.63 -5.91 5.95
CA ARG A 13 -4.00 -5.88 7.28
C ARG A 13 -3.26 -7.18 7.65
N THR A 14 -3.52 -8.27 6.95
CA THR A 14 -2.82 -9.53 7.19
C THR A 14 -1.34 -9.41 6.91
N ASN A 15 -0.52 -9.92 7.83
CA ASN A 15 0.92 -9.66 7.82
C ASN A 15 1.70 -10.72 7.01
N ILE A 16 1.36 -10.86 5.73
CA ILE A 16 1.97 -11.80 4.78
C ILE A 16 3.38 -11.31 4.39
N PRO A 17 4.42 -12.18 4.43
CA PRO A 17 5.77 -11.85 3.99
C PRO A 17 5.91 -11.78 2.47
N LEU A 18 7.04 -11.27 1.99
CA LEU A 18 7.42 -11.38 0.59
C LEU A 18 7.71 -12.84 0.20
N THR A 19 7.43 -13.19 -1.07
CA THR A 19 7.96 -14.39 -1.70
C THR A 19 9.43 -14.20 -2.09
N ASP A 20 10.13 -15.27 -2.48
CA ASP A 20 11.50 -15.16 -3.02
C ASP A 20 11.54 -14.20 -4.23
N ILE A 21 10.57 -14.32 -5.13
CA ILE A 21 10.41 -13.39 -6.26
C ILE A 21 10.17 -11.97 -5.76
N GLY A 22 9.35 -11.78 -4.72
CA GLY A 22 9.11 -10.48 -4.08
C GLY A 22 10.39 -9.88 -3.49
N CYS A 23 11.25 -10.71 -2.92
CA CYS A 23 12.57 -10.29 -2.43
C CYS A 23 13.48 -9.80 -3.57
N ASP A 24 13.51 -10.50 -4.70
CA ASP A 24 14.31 -10.08 -5.87
C ASP A 24 13.73 -8.81 -6.50
N GLN A 25 12.42 -8.69 -6.58
CA GLN A 25 11.76 -7.46 -7.02
C GLN A 25 12.09 -6.25 -6.13
N ALA A 26 12.16 -6.44 -4.81
CA ALA A 26 12.53 -5.38 -3.87
C ALA A 26 13.99 -4.92 -4.07
N ARG A 27 14.93 -5.85 -4.30
CA ARG A 27 16.34 -5.52 -4.63
C ARG A 27 16.44 -4.71 -5.92
N ALA A 28 15.77 -5.18 -6.98
CA ALA A 28 15.75 -4.49 -8.26
C ALA A 28 15.09 -3.08 -8.16
N ALA A 29 14.06 -2.92 -7.36
CA ALA A 29 13.48 -1.60 -7.07
C ALA A 29 14.50 -0.68 -6.39
N GLY A 30 15.29 -1.20 -5.46
CA GLY A 30 16.36 -0.45 -4.81
C GLY A 30 17.45 0.02 -5.79
N GLU A 31 17.78 -0.78 -6.80
CA GLU A 31 18.73 -0.40 -7.86
C GLU A 31 18.18 0.79 -8.66
N ARG A 32 16.92 0.71 -9.13
CA ARG A 32 16.26 1.79 -9.86
C ARG A 32 16.13 3.07 -9.04
N LEU A 33 15.81 2.95 -7.73
CA LEU A 33 15.76 4.11 -6.85
C LEU A 33 17.13 4.78 -6.67
N ARG A 34 18.22 4.01 -6.55
CA ARG A 34 19.58 4.57 -6.47
C ARG A 34 19.99 5.29 -7.75
N GLU A 35 19.57 4.80 -8.92
CA GLU A 35 19.79 5.49 -10.18
C GLU A 35 19.00 6.80 -10.29
N ALA A 36 17.72 6.77 -9.87
CA ALA A 36 16.86 7.95 -9.89
C ALA A 36 17.25 9.00 -8.81
N PHE A 37 17.68 8.52 -7.63
CA PHE A 37 18.03 9.35 -6.48
C PHE A 37 19.48 9.05 -6.01
N PRO A 38 20.50 9.45 -6.77
CA PRO A 38 21.90 9.11 -6.48
C PRO A 38 22.43 9.71 -5.19
N GLN A 39 21.80 10.75 -4.65
CA GLN A 39 22.14 11.35 -3.35
C GLN A 39 21.48 10.56 -2.18
N GLY A 40 20.56 9.63 -2.48
CA GLY A 40 19.79 8.93 -1.48
C GLY A 40 18.78 9.83 -0.75
N PHE A 41 18.35 9.36 0.41
CA PHE A 41 17.40 10.09 1.28
C PHE A 41 18.08 10.43 2.61
N ALA A 42 17.81 11.62 3.14
CA ALA A 42 18.37 12.03 4.42
C ALA A 42 17.83 11.17 5.57
N GLN A 43 18.59 11.09 6.67
CA GLN A 43 18.14 10.42 7.89
C GLN A 43 16.85 11.08 8.40
N GLY A 44 15.87 10.24 8.81
CA GLY A 44 14.54 10.69 9.22
C GLY A 44 13.61 11.09 8.06
N CYS A 45 14.01 10.85 6.80
CA CYS A 45 13.20 11.11 5.62
C CYS A 45 12.73 9.79 4.93
N MET A 46 12.86 8.67 5.60
CA MET A 46 12.43 7.37 5.09
C MET A 46 11.39 6.75 6.02
N PHE A 47 10.27 6.33 5.46
CA PHE A 47 9.15 5.76 6.22
C PHE A 47 8.65 4.48 5.56
N ALA A 48 8.27 3.50 6.38
CA ALA A 48 7.66 2.28 5.92
C ALA A 48 6.32 2.02 6.63
N SER A 49 5.41 1.38 5.91
CA SER A 49 4.19 0.81 6.49
C SER A 49 4.53 -0.15 7.65
N PRO A 50 3.67 -0.30 8.67
CA PRO A 50 3.87 -1.26 9.75
C PRO A 50 3.85 -2.72 9.29
N LEU A 51 3.40 -3.00 8.06
CA LEU A 51 3.25 -4.36 7.57
C LEU A 51 4.58 -4.94 7.07
N ARG A 52 4.87 -6.18 7.48
CA ARG A 52 6.13 -6.88 7.25
C ARG A 52 6.63 -6.81 5.80
N ARG A 53 5.76 -7.01 4.81
CA ARG A 53 6.11 -6.99 3.39
C ARG A 53 6.68 -5.64 2.93
N ALA A 54 6.18 -4.51 3.47
CA ALA A 54 6.69 -3.18 3.14
C ALA A 54 8.05 -2.93 3.81
N GLN A 55 8.21 -3.33 5.07
CA GLN A 55 9.48 -3.23 5.79
C GLN A 55 10.56 -4.11 5.15
N GLN A 56 10.22 -5.35 4.78
CA GLN A 56 11.12 -6.22 4.02
C GLN A 56 11.53 -5.59 2.68
N THR A 57 10.58 -4.95 1.99
CA THR A 57 10.87 -4.23 0.73
C THR A 57 11.85 -3.10 0.98
N ALA A 58 11.63 -2.25 1.99
CA ALA A 58 12.54 -1.16 2.34
C ALA A 58 13.96 -1.68 2.65
N GLN A 59 14.08 -2.70 3.49
CA GLN A 59 15.36 -3.30 3.86
C GLN A 59 16.10 -3.88 2.66
N LEU A 60 15.42 -4.68 1.83
CA LEU A 60 16.02 -5.34 0.66
C LEU A 60 16.36 -4.34 -0.46
N ALA A 61 15.62 -3.25 -0.57
CA ALA A 61 15.94 -2.14 -1.47
C ALA A 61 17.16 -1.32 -0.99
N GLY A 62 17.67 -1.55 0.23
CA GLY A 62 18.83 -0.85 0.80
C GLY A 62 18.48 0.39 1.62
N TYR A 63 17.21 0.56 2.00
CA TYR A 63 16.68 1.68 2.79
C TYR A 63 16.12 1.18 4.13
N GLY A 64 16.97 0.49 4.90
CA GLY A 64 16.57 -0.13 6.17
C GLY A 64 16.50 0.81 7.38
N ASP A 65 17.00 2.03 7.28
CA ASP A 65 16.93 3.06 8.33
C ASP A 65 15.68 3.93 8.14
N PHE A 66 14.52 3.36 8.45
CA PHE A 66 13.22 3.99 8.29
C PHE A 66 12.45 4.06 9.61
N ASP A 67 11.60 5.06 9.73
CA ASP A 67 10.57 5.13 10.76
C ASP A 67 9.27 4.43 10.29
N VAL A 68 8.55 3.82 11.22
CA VAL A 68 7.26 3.19 10.92
C VAL A 68 6.17 4.26 10.91
N LEU A 69 5.43 4.37 9.79
CA LEU A 69 4.32 5.29 9.62
C LEU A 69 2.99 4.51 9.49
N PRO A 70 2.19 4.40 10.56
CA PRO A 70 0.95 3.60 10.55
C PRO A 70 -0.07 4.05 9.50
N GLU A 71 -0.10 5.34 9.19
CA GLU A 71 -1.04 5.97 8.25
C GLU A 71 -0.87 5.49 6.81
N ILE A 72 0.27 4.87 6.46
CA ILE A 72 0.50 4.26 5.15
C ILE A 72 0.37 2.72 5.16
N ALA A 73 -0.27 2.14 6.19
CA ALA A 73 -0.69 0.74 6.11
C ALA A 73 -1.65 0.53 4.93
N GLU A 74 -1.70 -0.67 4.35
CA GLU A 74 -2.60 -0.94 3.22
C GLU A 74 -4.07 -0.71 3.61
N TRP A 75 -4.92 -0.50 2.64
CA TRP A 75 -6.37 -0.40 2.81
C TRP A 75 -6.87 -1.63 3.58
N ASP A 76 -7.71 -1.41 4.59
CA ASP A 76 -8.36 -2.49 5.32
C ASP A 76 -9.51 -3.06 4.49
N TYR A 77 -9.27 -4.21 3.88
CA TYR A 77 -10.28 -4.84 3.04
C TYR A 77 -11.36 -5.58 3.84
N GLY A 78 -11.26 -5.63 5.15
CA GLY A 78 -12.28 -6.16 6.04
C GLY A 78 -12.83 -7.51 5.58
N ARG A 79 -14.11 -7.55 5.21
CA ARG A 79 -14.81 -8.77 4.75
C ARG A 79 -14.21 -9.42 3.50
N ALA A 80 -13.38 -8.69 2.73
CA ALA A 80 -12.69 -9.23 1.56
C ALA A 80 -11.27 -9.72 1.86
N GLU A 81 -10.73 -9.48 3.06
CA GLU A 81 -9.36 -9.89 3.42
C GLU A 81 -9.15 -11.39 3.20
N GLY A 82 -8.03 -11.74 2.55
CA GLY A 82 -7.66 -13.13 2.25
C GLY A 82 -8.50 -13.82 1.16
N ARG A 83 -9.40 -13.09 0.49
CA ARG A 83 -10.28 -13.62 -0.56
C ARG A 83 -10.04 -12.91 -1.89
N THR A 84 -10.25 -13.63 -2.96
CA THR A 84 -10.25 -13.08 -4.32
C THR A 84 -11.55 -12.31 -4.58
N ARG A 85 -11.53 -11.40 -5.57
CA ARG A 85 -12.72 -10.71 -6.04
C ARG A 85 -13.84 -11.69 -6.46
N GLN A 86 -13.47 -12.82 -7.08
CA GLN A 86 -14.43 -13.82 -7.53
C GLN A 86 -15.14 -14.48 -6.35
N GLU A 87 -14.39 -14.87 -5.31
CA GLU A 87 -14.96 -15.49 -4.10
C GLU A 87 -15.92 -14.55 -3.38
N VAL A 88 -15.52 -13.30 -3.13
CA VAL A 88 -16.40 -12.35 -2.45
C VAL A 88 -17.62 -11.98 -3.28
N SER A 89 -17.48 -11.88 -4.61
CA SER A 89 -18.62 -11.63 -5.50
C SER A 89 -19.61 -12.79 -5.50
N ALA A 90 -19.13 -14.04 -5.42
CA ALA A 90 -19.98 -15.23 -5.35
C ALA A 90 -20.79 -15.26 -4.05
N VAL A 91 -20.16 -14.95 -2.90
CA VAL A 91 -20.85 -14.90 -1.60
C VAL A 91 -21.82 -13.72 -1.51
N GLY A 92 -21.40 -12.54 -2.00
CA GLY A 92 -22.21 -11.34 -2.00
C GLY A 92 -23.40 -11.37 -2.98
N GLY A 93 -23.35 -12.24 -3.99
CA GLY A 93 -24.40 -12.36 -5.01
C GLY A 93 -24.41 -11.23 -6.03
N PHE A 94 -23.34 -10.44 -6.12
CA PHE A 94 -23.18 -9.35 -7.09
C PHE A 94 -21.71 -9.19 -7.52
N ALA A 95 -21.48 -8.53 -8.65
CA ALA A 95 -20.14 -8.22 -9.14
C ALA A 95 -19.50 -7.12 -8.28
N TRP A 96 -18.90 -7.52 -7.17
CA TRP A 96 -18.26 -6.60 -6.22
C TRP A 96 -16.95 -6.00 -6.76
N ASP A 97 -16.71 -4.74 -6.42
CA ASP A 97 -15.49 -4.02 -6.71
C ASP A 97 -15.13 -3.11 -5.54
N VAL A 98 -13.89 -3.24 -5.03
CA VAL A 98 -13.47 -2.52 -3.81
C VAL A 98 -13.58 -1.00 -3.93
N TRP A 99 -13.34 -0.45 -5.13
CA TRP A 99 -13.37 1.00 -5.35
C TRP A 99 -14.78 1.57 -5.46
N ARG A 100 -15.73 0.78 -5.97
CA ARG A 100 -17.11 1.19 -6.16
C ARG A 100 -17.97 0.91 -4.94
N ASP A 101 -17.77 -0.25 -4.33
CA ASP A 101 -18.69 -0.79 -3.35
C ASP A 101 -18.11 -0.74 -1.92
N GLY A 102 -16.78 -0.78 -1.79
CA GLY A 102 -16.08 -0.90 -0.51
C GLY A 102 -16.24 -2.29 0.15
N PRO A 103 -15.44 -2.59 1.18
CA PRO A 103 -15.54 -3.86 1.89
C PRO A 103 -16.84 -3.99 2.69
N GLN A 104 -17.44 -2.90 3.13
CA GLN A 104 -18.64 -2.86 3.97
C GLN A 104 -19.92 -3.26 3.21
N ALA A 105 -19.92 -3.23 1.87
CA ALA A 105 -21.03 -3.72 1.06
C ALA A 105 -21.15 -5.25 1.05
N LEU A 106 -20.12 -5.95 1.48
CA LEU A 106 -20.11 -7.41 1.59
C LEU A 106 -20.89 -7.87 2.82
N PRO A 107 -21.48 -9.10 2.79
CA PRO A 107 -22.28 -9.59 3.91
C PRO A 107 -21.42 -9.87 5.16
N GLU A 108 -22.00 -9.62 6.34
CA GLU A 108 -21.37 -9.86 7.65
C GLU A 108 -20.98 -11.34 7.87
N SER A 109 -21.60 -12.27 7.14
CA SER A 109 -21.21 -13.68 7.19
C SER A 109 -19.77 -13.94 6.72
N LEU A 110 -19.10 -12.96 6.14
CA LEU A 110 -17.67 -13.02 5.77
C LEU A 110 -16.75 -12.54 6.90
N GLU A 111 -17.29 -11.99 7.99
CA GLU A 111 -16.50 -11.60 9.16
C GLU A 111 -16.03 -12.82 9.95
N GLY A 112 -14.89 -12.68 10.61
CA GLY A 112 -14.35 -13.71 11.49
C GLY A 112 -12.83 -13.72 11.48
N ASP A 113 -12.29 -14.62 12.30
CA ASP A 113 -10.87 -14.85 12.45
C ASP A 113 -10.52 -16.27 12.04
N TRP A 114 -9.40 -16.44 11.35
CA TRP A 114 -8.83 -17.76 11.10
C TRP A 114 -7.30 -17.70 11.06
N ILE A 115 -6.69 -18.87 10.98
CA ILE A 115 -5.25 -19.00 10.76
C ILE A 115 -5.04 -19.47 9.32
N GLU A 116 -4.35 -18.67 8.53
CA GLU A 116 -3.87 -19.04 7.20
C GLU A 116 -2.55 -19.79 7.33
N THR A 117 -2.39 -20.89 6.61
CA THR A 117 -1.11 -21.59 6.50
C THR A 117 -0.50 -21.31 5.15
N LEU A 118 0.59 -20.55 5.14
CA LEU A 118 1.30 -20.19 3.92
C LEU A 118 2.03 -21.40 3.31
N PRO A 119 2.40 -21.37 2.00
CA PRO A 119 3.11 -22.48 1.35
C PRO A 119 4.43 -22.88 2.01
N ASN A 120 5.08 -21.97 2.73
CA ASN A 120 6.29 -22.23 3.52
C ASN A 120 6.01 -22.85 4.90
N GLY A 121 4.75 -23.11 5.24
CA GLY A 121 4.31 -23.65 6.54
C GLY A 121 4.14 -22.59 7.65
N GLU A 122 4.43 -21.30 7.39
CA GLU A 122 4.18 -20.22 8.34
C GLU A 122 2.66 -20.03 8.53
N GLN A 123 2.25 -19.90 9.79
CA GLN A 123 0.87 -19.62 10.16
C GLN A 123 0.71 -18.12 10.43
N VAL A 124 -0.24 -17.49 9.76
CA VAL A 124 -0.54 -16.08 9.95
C VAL A 124 -2.01 -15.89 10.37
N PRO A 125 -2.27 -15.08 11.41
CA PRO A 125 -3.64 -14.74 11.78
C PRO A 125 -4.26 -13.82 10.74
N VAL A 126 -5.50 -14.11 10.37
CA VAL A 126 -6.32 -13.30 9.46
C VAL A 126 -7.56 -12.84 10.21
N HIS A 127 -7.83 -11.56 10.12
CA HIS A 127 -9.00 -10.93 10.71
C HIS A 127 -9.86 -10.27 9.63
N ASN A 128 -11.13 -10.63 9.56
CA ASN A 128 -12.13 -10.00 8.70
C ASN A 128 -13.16 -9.27 9.57
N GLY A 129 -13.03 -7.96 9.62
CA GLY A 129 -14.03 -7.06 10.18
C GLY A 129 -14.79 -6.30 9.10
N PRO A 130 -15.40 -5.15 9.41
CA PRO A 130 -16.12 -4.32 8.44
C PRO A 130 -15.18 -3.67 7.40
N GLY A 131 -13.90 -3.49 7.72
CA GLY A 131 -12.92 -2.80 6.86
C GLY A 131 -13.05 -1.27 6.89
N GLU A 132 -12.24 -0.60 6.07
CA GLU A 132 -12.25 0.86 5.87
C GLU A 132 -13.05 1.24 4.63
N THR A 133 -13.72 2.39 4.67
CA THR A 133 -14.17 3.10 3.45
C THR A 133 -12.97 3.77 2.76
N VAL A 134 -13.13 4.14 1.50
CA VAL A 134 -12.08 4.89 0.79
C VAL A 134 -11.85 6.26 1.41
N GLU A 135 -12.87 6.87 2.00
CA GLU A 135 -12.81 8.16 2.71
C GLU A 135 -12.01 8.07 4.01
N GLU A 136 -12.16 6.98 4.77
CA GLU A 136 -11.36 6.72 5.98
C GLU A 136 -9.89 6.49 5.61
N ALA A 137 -9.62 5.69 4.59
CA ALA A 137 -8.28 5.51 4.06
C ALA A 137 -7.68 6.84 3.55
N ALA A 138 -8.47 7.68 2.86
CA ALA A 138 -8.06 9.01 2.44
C ALA A 138 -7.75 9.94 3.62
N ALA A 139 -8.55 9.88 4.69
CA ALA A 139 -8.31 10.69 5.88
C ALA A 139 -6.94 10.40 6.50
N ARG A 140 -6.59 9.12 6.73
CA ARG A 140 -5.27 8.76 7.28
C ARG A 140 -4.12 9.02 6.31
N THR A 141 -4.33 8.92 4.99
CA THR A 141 -3.26 9.30 4.03
C THR A 141 -3.01 10.81 4.01
N ARG A 142 -4.00 11.66 4.30
CA ARG A 142 -3.77 13.11 4.55
C ARG A 142 -2.93 13.35 5.80
N GLU A 143 -3.12 12.55 6.86
CA GLU A 143 -2.28 12.61 8.06
C GLU A 143 -0.84 12.21 7.73
N ALA A 144 -0.63 11.16 6.93
CA ALA A 144 0.70 10.80 6.43
C ALA A 144 1.36 11.95 5.66
N ILE A 145 0.64 12.60 4.74
CA ILE A 145 1.14 13.77 4.00
C ILE A 145 1.50 14.90 4.97
N ALA A 146 0.65 15.19 5.95
CA ALA A 146 0.89 16.23 6.95
C ALA A 146 2.14 15.92 7.81
N THR A 147 2.39 14.66 8.13
CA THR A 147 3.58 14.21 8.87
C THR A 147 4.87 14.46 8.09
N VAL A 148 4.88 14.18 6.79
CA VAL A 148 6.10 14.35 5.96
C VAL A 148 6.27 15.75 5.39
N LYS A 149 5.20 16.55 5.35
CA LYS A 149 5.23 17.89 4.75
C LYS A 149 6.33 18.81 5.31
N PRO A 150 6.61 18.90 6.61
CA PRO A 150 7.70 19.72 7.13
C PRO A 150 9.07 19.32 6.58
N LEU A 151 9.30 18.03 6.29
CA LEU A 151 10.54 17.54 5.69
C LEU A 151 10.66 17.98 4.24
N LEU A 152 9.56 17.90 3.47
CA LEU A 152 9.48 18.40 2.10
C LEU A 152 9.68 19.92 2.04
N ASP A 153 9.06 20.68 2.95
CA ASP A 153 9.19 22.14 3.04
C ASP A 153 10.63 22.57 3.41
N ALA A 154 11.38 21.70 4.08
CA ALA A 154 12.81 21.89 4.36
C ALA A 154 13.71 21.53 3.15
N GLY A 155 13.13 21.11 2.03
CA GLY A 155 13.84 20.78 0.78
C GLY A 155 14.41 19.36 0.73
N ASN A 156 13.91 18.45 1.57
CA ASN A 156 14.32 17.04 1.52
C ASN A 156 13.41 16.22 0.61
N ASP A 157 13.99 15.21 -0.04
CA ASP A 157 13.22 14.11 -0.61
C ASP A 157 12.82 13.14 0.49
N VAL A 158 11.58 12.63 0.42
CA VAL A 158 11.02 11.67 1.38
C VAL A 158 10.67 10.38 0.67
N LEU A 159 11.13 9.24 1.22
CA LEU A 159 10.77 7.91 0.73
C LEU A 159 9.65 7.30 1.58
N LEU A 160 8.56 6.91 0.95
CA LEU A 160 7.47 6.15 1.55
C LEU A 160 7.43 4.75 0.95
N VAL A 161 7.60 3.70 1.76
CA VAL A 161 7.49 2.30 1.32
C VAL A 161 6.20 1.70 1.87
N ALA A 162 5.24 1.49 0.98
CA ALA A 162 3.90 1.09 1.36
C ALA A 162 3.26 0.10 0.35
N HIS A 163 1.98 0.28 0.00
CA HIS A 163 1.21 -0.68 -0.75
C HIS A 163 0.42 0.01 -1.88
N ALA A 164 0.00 -0.79 -2.86
CA ALA A 164 -0.55 -0.25 -4.08
C ALA A 164 -1.81 0.61 -3.87
N HIS A 165 -2.81 0.14 -3.11
CA HIS A 165 -4.06 0.89 -2.97
C HIS A 165 -3.88 2.13 -2.10
N VAL A 166 -3.20 2.03 -0.95
CA VAL A 166 -2.98 3.19 -0.08
C VAL A 166 -2.14 4.27 -0.77
N LEU A 167 -1.10 3.90 -1.55
CA LEU A 167 -0.29 4.87 -2.30
C LEU A 167 -1.08 5.57 -3.40
N ARG A 168 -1.99 4.87 -4.07
CA ARG A 168 -2.90 5.46 -5.06
C ARG A 168 -3.88 6.44 -4.40
N ILE A 169 -4.41 6.08 -3.21
CA ILE A 169 -5.27 6.98 -2.41
C ILE A 169 -4.46 8.19 -1.92
N LEU A 170 -3.26 7.98 -1.38
CA LEU A 170 -2.34 9.06 -0.98
C LEU A 170 -2.09 10.02 -2.15
N THR A 171 -1.85 9.50 -3.34
CA THR A 171 -1.65 10.31 -4.54
C THR A 171 -2.87 11.17 -4.87
N SER A 172 -4.09 10.63 -4.75
CA SER A 172 -5.30 11.44 -4.95
C SER A 172 -5.40 12.58 -3.93
N GLN A 173 -5.01 12.33 -2.66
CA GLN A 173 -4.99 13.36 -1.62
C GLN A 173 -3.86 14.38 -1.81
N TRP A 174 -2.70 13.96 -2.30
CA TRP A 174 -1.63 14.85 -2.73
C TRP A 174 -2.09 15.84 -3.81
N LEU A 175 -2.82 15.33 -4.82
CA LEU A 175 -3.38 16.12 -5.90
C LEU A 175 -4.61 16.96 -5.49
N GLY A 176 -5.18 16.73 -4.31
CA GLY A 176 -6.38 17.43 -3.86
C GLY A 176 -7.66 17.03 -4.61
N VAL A 177 -7.71 15.79 -5.13
CA VAL A 177 -8.87 15.26 -5.88
C VAL A 177 -9.62 14.21 -5.07
N ASP A 178 -10.81 13.84 -5.55
CA ASP A 178 -11.65 12.80 -4.95
C ASP A 178 -10.88 11.48 -4.76
N PRO A 179 -10.95 10.80 -3.62
CA PRO A 179 -10.21 9.58 -3.36
C PRO A 179 -10.53 8.44 -4.33
N HIS A 180 -11.75 8.39 -4.91
CA HIS A 180 -12.10 7.41 -5.93
C HIS A 180 -11.31 7.60 -7.25
N PHE A 181 -10.69 8.76 -7.47
CA PHE A 181 -9.75 8.95 -8.59
C PHE A 181 -8.62 7.92 -8.55
N ALA A 182 -8.23 7.46 -7.37
CA ALA A 182 -7.19 6.46 -7.16
C ALA A 182 -7.41 5.17 -7.95
N ARG A 183 -8.67 4.80 -8.25
CA ARG A 183 -8.99 3.63 -9.08
C ARG A 183 -8.42 3.70 -10.50
N LEU A 184 -8.18 4.91 -11.01
CA LEU A 184 -7.65 5.17 -12.35
C LEU A 184 -6.11 5.13 -12.40
N LEU A 185 -5.45 5.11 -11.26
CA LEU A 185 -4.01 5.05 -11.13
C LEU A 185 -3.56 3.59 -11.04
N ARG A 186 -2.95 3.04 -12.09
CA ARG A 186 -2.33 1.71 -12.00
C ARG A 186 -0.98 1.82 -11.31
N LEU A 187 -0.74 0.96 -10.31
CA LEU A 187 0.53 0.85 -9.61
C LEU A 187 0.85 -0.63 -9.39
N ASP A 188 1.94 -1.09 -10.00
CA ASP A 188 2.37 -2.48 -9.93
C ASP A 188 3.32 -2.70 -8.72
N THR A 189 3.51 -3.96 -8.32
CA THR A 189 4.41 -4.31 -7.22
C THR A 189 5.86 -3.95 -7.53
N ALA A 190 6.59 -3.47 -6.52
CA ALA A 190 7.99 -3.06 -6.63
C ALA A 190 8.25 -1.95 -7.66
N HIS A 191 7.23 -1.17 -8.03
CA HIS A 191 7.37 0.06 -8.79
C HIS A 191 7.36 1.26 -7.86
N TYR A 192 7.94 2.38 -8.32
CA TYR A 192 7.92 3.64 -7.59
C TYR A 192 7.22 4.75 -8.38
N CYS A 193 6.79 5.76 -7.66
CA CYS A 193 6.21 6.98 -8.21
C CYS A 193 6.89 8.18 -7.57
N VAL A 194 6.97 9.29 -8.31
CA VAL A 194 7.47 10.57 -7.81
C VAL A 194 6.34 11.58 -7.81
N LEU A 195 6.01 12.06 -6.65
CA LEU A 195 5.09 13.16 -6.42
C LEU A 195 5.91 14.40 -6.11
N SER A 196 5.64 15.51 -6.79
CA SER A 196 6.43 16.74 -6.65
C SER A 196 5.54 17.98 -6.67
N GLN A 197 6.15 19.15 -6.67
CA GLN A 197 5.47 20.42 -6.85
C GLN A 197 5.98 21.12 -8.11
N TYR A 198 5.07 21.59 -8.95
CA TYR A 198 5.39 22.37 -10.13
C TYR A 198 4.58 23.67 -10.17
N LYS A 199 5.26 24.82 -10.15
CA LYS A 199 4.65 26.17 -10.15
C LYS A 199 3.63 26.39 -9.01
N GLY A 200 3.81 25.71 -7.89
CA GLY A 200 2.93 25.78 -6.72
C GLY A 200 1.82 24.74 -6.68
N ASP A 201 1.65 23.96 -7.73
CA ASP A 201 0.68 22.86 -7.77
C ASP A 201 1.34 21.53 -7.38
N ASN A 202 0.63 20.69 -6.67
CA ASN A 202 1.02 19.31 -6.43
C ASN A 202 0.79 18.46 -7.69
N VAL A 203 1.81 17.74 -8.13
CA VAL A 203 1.78 16.99 -9.40
C VAL A 203 2.30 15.57 -9.23
N ILE A 204 1.98 14.71 -10.21
CA ILE A 204 2.67 13.45 -10.43
C ILE A 204 3.78 13.72 -11.44
N GLU A 205 5.04 13.53 -11.05
CA GLU A 205 6.20 13.71 -11.93
C GLU A 205 6.52 12.41 -12.66
N HIS A 206 6.54 11.29 -11.94
CA HIS A 206 6.72 9.96 -12.50
C HIS A 206 5.73 8.98 -11.90
N TRP A 207 5.26 8.01 -12.70
CA TRP A 207 4.28 7.05 -12.27
C TRP A 207 4.58 5.65 -12.78
N ASN A 208 4.59 4.67 -11.85
CA ASN A 208 4.74 3.24 -12.13
C ASN A 208 6.07 2.90 -12.86
N CYS A 209 7.19 3.42 -12.35
CA CYS A 209 8.55 3.24 -12.89
C CYS A 209 9.22 1.96 -12.39
#